data_a686ae7bcbfce173fe4fb43aa3f77866
#
_entry.id   a686ae7bcbfce173fe4fb43aa3f77866
#
_cell.length_a   1.000
_cell.length_b   1.000
_cell.length_c   1.000
_cell.angle_alpha   90.00
_cell.angle_beta   90.00
_cell.angle_gamma   90.00
#
_symmetry.space_group_name_H-M   'P 1'
#
loop_
_entity.id
_entity.type
_entity.pdbx_description
1 polymer ?
#
loop_
_entity_poly.entity_id
_entity_poly.type
_entity_poly.pdbx_seq_one_letter_code
_entity_poly.pdbx_strand_id
1 'polypeptide(L)'
;MSGAVYDENFLVHNFISNNPDDLSRLRSSKYLQSNAEGLYKKIRDLLKNGEKVLACGTPCQMAALRSFLRKDYDNLIIVDFICRGVNSPKVYRKYLDSLERKYGGKVVYVKAKNKELGWRSLTRKVVFDNGKVYYGVKMDDDFRRGYHTNVFCRPSCYVCQYKGFPRIADITIADYWGIEKVDKNLDNNIGTSMILLNSKKGEKYFELIKDKLEWKCTKFESVLPGNIALTKPIEPAKIDRKHFFEDLDKGTFDDVVQKYFPLKVKMSFKQKLKNILKPYYHLYQYLGFSLKSYINFFKLNYRNNTESDWKSENIIYTMPSTTFDIHPSAKIIIKAPFLYGNNPVKGMRMPTCLRMEAGTTLEIHDVH
;
A
#
# COMPACT_ATOMS: atom_id res chain seq x y z
N MET A 1 -24.33 2.02 -17.99
CA MET A 1 -22.96 1.49 -17.82
C MET A 1 -22.90 0.52 -16.67
N SER A 2 -22.05 -0.50 -16.79
CA SER A 2 -21.83 -1.45 -15.70
C SER A 2 -20.35 -1.54 -15.34
N GLY A 3 -20.08 -1.91 -14.09
CA GLY A 3 -18.74 -2.09 -13.54
C GLY A 3 -18.77 -2.61 -12.12
N ALA A 4 -17.62 -2.68 -11.48
CA ALA A 4 -17.49 -3.17 -10.12
C ALA A 4 -17.61 -2.04 -9.08
N VAL A 5 -18.37 -2.27 -8.02
CA VAL A 5 -18.54 -1.37 -6.87
C VAL A 5 -18.29 -2.09 -5.56
N TYR A 6 -17.96 -1.37 -4.49
CA TYR A 6 -17.99 -1.90 -3.13
C TYR A 6 -19.42 -1.87 -2.58
N ASP A 7 -19.78 -2.91 -1.82
CA ASP A 7 -20.93 -2.88 -0.92
C ASP A 7 -20.58 -2.26 0.44
N GLU A 8 -21.52 -2.27 1.37
CA GLU A 8 -21.36 -1.76 2.73
C GLU A 8 -20.27 -2.48 3.56
N ASN A 9 -19.95 -3.74 3.21
CA ASN A 9 -18.90 -4.54 3.83
C ASN A 9 -17.57 -4.48 3.08
N PHE A 10 -17.44 -3.58 2.07
CA PHE A 10 -16.30 -3.48 1.17
C PHE A 10 -15.99 -4.76 0.39
N LEU A 11 -16.99 -5.62 0.20
CA LEU A 11 -16.96 -6.68 -0.79
C LEU A 11 -17.33 -6.11 -2.17
N VAL A 12 -16.97 -6.81 -3.23
CA VAL A 12 -17.15 -6.27 -4.58
C VAL A 12 -18.25 -7.02 -5.32
N HIS A 13 -19.17 -6.28 -5.86
CA HIS A 13 -20.19 -6.81 -6.78
C HIS A 13 -20.25 -5.99 -8.08
N ASN A 14 -20.81 -6.57 -9.11
CA ASN A 14 -21.04 -5.87 -10.36
C ASN A 14 -22.37 -5.14 -10.29
N PHE A 15 -22.35 -3.92 -10.75
CA PHE A 15 -23.45 -2.97 -10.69
C PHE A 15 -23.72 -2.38 -12.08
N ILE A 16 -24.95 -2.06 -12.39
CA ILE A 16 -25.34 -1.37 -13.61
C ILE A 16 -26.22 -0.17 -13.29
N SER A 17 -25.90 0.98 -13.86
CA SER A 17 -26.63 2.25 -13.64
C SER A 17 -26.65 3.09 -14.92
N ASN A 18 -27.64 3.94 -15.04
CA ASN A 18 -27.73 5.03 -16.01
C ASN A 18 -27.57 6.42 -15.34
N ASN A 19 -27.38 6.46 -14.00
CA ASN A 19 -27.12 7.69 -13.28
C ASN A 19 -25.65 8.09 -13.37
N PRO A 20 -25.30 9.30 -13.85
CA PRO A 20 -23.93 9.81 -13.88
C PRO A 20 -23.25 9.90 -12.50
N ASP A 21 -23.99 10.12 -11.43
CA ASP A 21 -23.47 10.24 -10.06
C ASP A 21 -22.82 8.93 -9.58
N ASP A 22 -23.27 7.79 -10.09
CA ASP A 22 -22.70 6.48 -9.81
C ASP A 22 -21.29 6.25 -10.43
N LEU A 23 -20.84 7.14 -11.31
CA LEU A 23 -19.48 7.06 -11.88
C LEU A 23 -18.40 7.07 -10.80
N SER A 24 -18.59 7.81 -9.73
CA SER A 24 -17.65 7.88 -8.62
C SER A 24 -17.44 6.50 -7.96
N ARG A 25 -18.49 5.70 -7.84
CA ARG A 25 -18.49 4.34 -7.30
C ARG A 25 -17.86 3.33 -8.25
N LEU A 26 -18.07 3.49 -9.55
CA LEU A 26 -17.51 2.62 -10.60
C LEU A 26 -16.01 2.84 -10.84
N ARG A 27 -15.51 4.04 -10.58
CA ARG A 27 -14.10 4.42 -10.79
C ARG A 27 -13.16 3.69 -9.84
N SER A 28 -11.90 3.53 -10.28
CA SER A 28 -10.79 2.92 -9.55
C SER A 28 -10.88 1.40 -9.42
N SER A 29 -9.72 0.76 -9.32
CA SER A 29 -9.58 -0.71 -9.20
C SER A 29 -9.97 -1.17 -7.80
N LYS A 30 -10.69 -2.28 -7.70
CA LYS A 30 -11.09 -2.90 -6.43
C LYS A 30 -10.31 -4.18 -6.09
N TYR A 31 -9.40 -4.66 -6.92
CA TYR A 31 -8.49 -5.81 -6.75
C TYR A 31 -9.05 -7.05 -6.03
N LEU A 32 -10.36 -7.28 -6.15
CA LEU A 32 -11.07 -8.41 -5.55
C LEU A 32 -11.89 -9.16 -6.60
N GLN A 33 -12.18 -10.42 -6.32
CA GLN A 33 -13.22 -11.11 -7.07
C GLN A 33 -14.55 -10.41 -6.82
N SER A 34 -15.24 -10.03 -7.91
CA SER A 34 -16.56 -9.42 -7.83
C SER A 34 -17.65 -10.48 -8.03
N ASN A 35 -18.77 -10.31 -7.35
CA ASN A 35 -20.00 -11.06 -7.61
C ASN A 35 -20.75 -10.44 -8.81
N ALA A 36 -21.00 -11.22 -9.83
CA ALA A 36 -21.71 -10.79 -11.04
C ALA A 36 -23.15 -11.37 -11.14
N GLU A 37 -23.69 -11.83 -10.02
CA GLU A 37 -25.02 -12.45 -9.97
C GLU A 37 -26.09 -11.51 -10.54
N GLY A 38 -26.91 -12.06 -11.44
CA GLY A 38 -28.00 -11.33 -12.11
C GLY A 38 -27.57 -10.31 -13.16
N LEU A 39 -26.29 -9.88 -13.20
CA LEU A 39 -25.82 -8.82 -14.10
C LEU A 39 -26.05 -9.15 -15.58
N TYR A 40 -25.66 -10.32 -16.03
CA TYR A 40 -25.73 -10.68 -17.44
C TYR A 40 -27.16 -10.77 -17.96
N LYS A 41 -28.07 -11.24 -17.12
CA LYS A 41 -29.51 -11.22 -17.42
C LYS A 41 -30.01 -9.78 -17.59
N LYS A 42 -29.70 -8.92 -16.65
CA LYS A 42 -30.08 -7.49 -16.68
C LYS A 42 -29.52 -6.78 -17.92
N ILE A 43 -28.24 -7.03 -18.27
CA ILE A 43 -27.64 -6.48 -19.50
C ILE A 43 -28.40 -6.98 -20.74
N ARG A 44 -28.68 -8.27 -20.82
CA ARG A 44 -29.43 -8.84 -21.97
C ARG A 44 -30.81 -8.21 -22.12
N ASP A 45 -31.51 -8.02 -21.01
CA ASP A 45 -32.86 -7.46 -21.01
C ASP A 45 -32.85 -5.99 -21.49
N LEU A 46 -31.88 -5.18 -21.00
CA LEU A 46 -31.68 -3.81 -21.49
C LEU A 46 -31.35 -3.75 -22.98
N LEU A 47 -30.46 -4.64 -23.46
CA LEU A 47 -30.09 -4.70 -24.87
C LEU A 47 -31.28 -5.07 -25.79
N LYS A 48 -32.15 -5.98 -25.33
CA LYS A 48 -33.38 -6.36 -26.03
C LYS A 48 -34.38 -5.20 -26.12
N ASN A 49 -34.40 -4.34 -25.10
CA ASN A 49 -35.23 -3.14 -25.06
C ASN A 49 -34.62 -1.96 -25.85
N GLY A 50 -33.53 -2.18 -26.59
CA GLY A 50 -32.90 -1.14 -27.40
C GLY A 50 -31.94 -0.21 -26.65
N GLU A 51 -31.75 -0.43 -25.37
CA GLU A 51 -30.87 0.42 -24.53
C GLU A 51 -29.39 0.25 -24.92
N LYS A 52 -28.65 1.36 -24.93
CA LYS A 52 -27.20 1.34 -25.15
C LYS A 52 -26.50 0.96 -23.84
N VAL A 53 -25.69 -0.09 -23.85
CA VAL A 53 -24.98 -0.61 -22.68
C VAL A 53 -23.48 -0.56 -22.89
N LEU A 54 -22.76 0.04 -21.92
CA LEU A 54 -21.32 -0.13 -21.76
C LEU A 54 -21.09 -1.12 -20.60
N ALA A 55 -20.46 -2.25 -20.90
CA ALA A 55 -20.12 -3.27 -19.92
C ALA A 55 -18.60 -3.29 -19.67
N CYS A 56 -18.19 -3.06 -18.42
CA CYS A 56 -16.77 -3.07 -18.02
C CYS A 56 -16.52 -4.17 -16.99
N GLY A 57 -15.47 -4.97 -17.21
CA GLY A 57 -15.09 -6.04 -16.28
C GLY A 57 -13.76 -6.69 -16.61
N THR A 58 -13.41 -7.74 -15.86
CA THR A 58 -12.24 -8.55 -16.19
C THR A 58 -12.43 -9.28 -17.53
N PRO A 59 -11.35 -9.60 -18.27
CA PRO A 59 -11.48 -10.30 -19.55
C PRO A 59 -12.33 -11.58 -19.48
N CYS A 60 -12.16 -12.38 -18.41
CA CYS A 60 -12.96 -13.60 -18.21
C CYS A 60 -14.45 -13.32 -17.96
N GLN A 61 -14.79 -12.22 -17.26
CA GLN A 61 -16.20 -11.82 -17.09
C GLN A 61 -16.80 -11.33 -18.39
N MET A 62 -16.05 -10.60 -19.20
CA MET A 62 -16.52 -10.12 -20.50
C MET A 62 -16.66 -11.28 -21.50
N ALA A 63 -15.79 -12.28 -21.44
CA ALA A 63 -15.95 -13.52 -22.19
C ALA A 63 -17.23 -14.28 -21.78
N ALA A 64 -17.47 -14.38 -20.47
CA ALA A 64 -18.69 -15.01 -19.96
C ALA A 64 -19.96 -14.23 -20.38
N LEU A 65 -19.90 -12.89 -20.40
CA LEU A 65 -21.01 -12.06 -20.91
C LEU A 65 -21.29 -12.35 -22.38
N ARG A 66 -20.25 -12.38 -23.25
CA ARG A 66 -20.44 -12.71 -24.70
C ARG A 66 -21.02 -14.11 -24.86
N SER A 67 -20.52 -15.10 -24.13
CA SER A 67 -21.04 -16.47 -24.16
C SER A 67 -22.50 -16.57 -23.71
N PHE A 68 -22.87 -15.81 -22.69
CA PHE A 68 -24.24 -15.75 -22.17
C PHE A 68 -25.21 -15.11 -23.19
N LEU A 69 -24.78 -14.06 -23.89
CA LEU A 69 -25.59 -13.34 -24.87
C LEU A 69 -25.81 -14.14 -26.16
N ARG A 70 -24.86 -15.02 -26.53
CA ARG A 70 -24.87 -15.89 -27.71
C ARG A 70 -24.96 -15.18 -29.07
N LYS A 71 -24.97 -13.87 -29.11
CA LYS A 71 -24.92 -13.04 -30.33
C LYS A 71 -24.31 -11.69 -30.03
N ASP A 72 -23.83 -11.03 -31.05
CA ASP A 72 -23.40 -9.64 -30.94
C ASP A 72 -24.61 -8.69 -30.95
N TYR A 73 -24.47 -7.58 -30.25
CA TYR A 73 -25.44 -6.50 -30.18
C TYR A 73 -24.74 -5.18 -30.54
N ASP A 74 -25.32 -4.44 -31.50
CA ASP A 74 -24.74 -3.15 -31.92
C ASP A 74 -24.78 -2.09 -30.82
N ASN A 75 -25.77 -2.19 -29.94
CA ASN A 75 -25.96 -1.32 -28.80
C ASN A 75 -25.17 -1.73 -27.54
N LEU A 76 -24.24 -2.71 -27.63
CA LEU A 76 -23.33 -3.12 -26.58
C LEU A 76 -21.89 -2.75 -26.92
N ILE A 77 -21.23 -2.01 -26.05
CA ILE A 77 -19.77 -1.83 -26.03
C ILE A 77 -19.17 -2.56 -24.83
N ILE A 78 -18.19 -3.40 -25.08
CA ILE A 78 -17.49 -4.15 -24.03
C ILE A 78 -16.11 -3.54 -23.80
N VAL A 79 -15.83 -3.20 -22.55
CA VAL A 79 -14.54 -2.70 -22.09
C VAL A 79 -13.93 -3.70 -21.11
N ASP A 80 -12.72 -4.13 -21.36
CA ASP A 80 -11.96 -4.86 -20.35
C ASP A 80 -10.71 -4.08 -19.91
N PHE A 81 -10.00 -4.63 -18.96
CA PHE A 81 -8.74 -4.06 -18.51
C PHE A 81 -7.68 -5.15 -18.38
N ILE A 82 -6.40 -4.74 -18.35
CA ILE A 82 -5.31 -5.68 -18.09
C ILE A 82 -5.44 -6.19 -16.65
N CYS A 83 -5.88 -7.43 -16.53
CA CYS A 83 -6.15 -8.07 -15.25
C CYS A 83 -4.96 -8.96 -14.87
N ARG A 84 -4.33 -8.72 -13.72
CA ARG A 84 -3.30 -9.61 -13.18
C ARG A 84 -3.91 -10.88 -12.58
N GLY A 85 -5.03 -10.74 -11.87
CA GLY A 85 -5.76 -11.79 -11.17
C GLY A 85 -6.69 -11.18 -10.13
N VAL A 86 -7.61 -11.97 -9.59
CA VAL A 86 -8.56 -11.54 -8.57
C VAL A 86 -8.25 -12.18 -7.22
N ASN A 87 -8.29 -11.38 -6.16
CA ASN A 87 -8.01 -11.84 -4.81
C ASN A 87 -9.26 -12.30 -4.09
N SER A 88 -9.06 -13.12 -3.04
CA SER A 88 -10.12 -13.62 -2.17
C SER A 88 -10.79 -12.48 -1.39
N PRO A 89 -12.13 -12.35 -1.45
CA PRO A 89 -12.88 -11.42 -0.59
C PRO A 89 -12.68 -11.70 0.91
N LYS A 90 -12.57 -12.98 1.31
CA LYS A 90 -12.30 -13.40 2.69
C LYS A 90 -10.99 -12.83 3.23
N VAL A 91 -9.90 -12.94 2.46
CA VAL A 91 -8.60 -12.37 2.84
C VAL A 91 -8.71 -10.86 3.01
N TYR A 92 -9.45 -10.20 2.11
CA TYR A 92 -9.61 -8.76 2.16
C TYR A 92 -10.41 -8.30 3.38
N ARG A 93 -11.50 -9.01 3.72
CA ARG A 93 -12.28 -8.66 4.91
C ARG A 93 -11.42 -8.80 6.18
N LYS A 94 -10.68 -9.90 6.34
CA LYS A 94 -9.76 -10.08 7.46
C LYS A 94 -8.64 -9.03 7.51
N TYR A 95 -8.17 -8.54 6.36
CA TYR A 95 -7.25 -7.40 6.30
C TYR A 95 -7.91 -6.12 6.82
N LEU A 96 -9.15 -5.80 6.40
CA LEU A 96 -9.84 -4.63 6.92
C LEU A 96 -10.14 -4.77 8.42
N ASP A 97 -10.51 -5.97 8.90
CA ASP A 97 -10.69 -6.25 10.33
C ASP A 97 -9.42 -5.98 11.14
N SER A 98 -8.25 -6.31 10.58
CA SER A 98 -6.94 -6.00 11.19
C SER A 98 -6.72 -4.48 11.29
N LEU A 99 -7.02 -3.74 10.22
CA LEU A 99 -6.93 -2.28 10.25
C LEU A 99 -7.93 -1.65 11.22
N GLU A 100 -9.18 -2.15 11.26
CA GLU A 100 -10.20 -1.68 12.21
C GLU A 100 -9.72 -1.83 13.67
N ARG A 101 -9.14 -2.99 14.02
CA ARG A 101 -8.53 -3.20 15.35
C ARG A 101 -7.39 -2.24 15.61
N LYS A 102 -6.47 -2.07 14.65
CA LYS A 102 -5.28 -1.22 14.80
C LYS A 102 -5.62 0.25 14.95
N TYR A 103 -6.63 0.73 14.24
CA TYR A 103 -7.01 2.15 14.24
C TYR A 103 -8.17 2.46 15.19
N GLY A 104 -8.82 1.45 15.77
CA GLY A 104 -9.89 1.59 16.77
C GLY A 104 -11.17 2.21 16.20
N GLY A 105 -11.50 1.94 14.93
CA GLY A 105 -12.70 2.44 14.25
C GLY A 105 -13.12 1.55 13.09
N LYS A 106 -14.36 1.69 12.62
CA LYS A 106 -14.89 0.97 11.46
C LYS A 106 -14.48 1.63 10.15
N VAL A 107 -14.16 0.83 9.15
CA VAL A 107 -13.86 1.34 7.81
C VAL A 107 -15.12 1.94 7.19
N VAL A 108 -15.02 3.19 6.74
CA VAL A 108 -16.11 3.91 6.04
C VAL A 108 -15.77 4.26 4.59
N TYR A 109 -14.49 4.21 4.22
CA TYR A 109 -14.06 4.46 2.85
C TYR A 109 -12.77 3.72 2.51
N VAL A 110 -12.71 3.18 1.29
CA VAL A 110 -11.50 2.54 0.74
C VAL A 110 -11.27 3.01 -0.70
N LYS A 111 -10.03 3.39 -0.98
CA LYS A 111 -9.53 3.60 -2.34
C LYS A 111 -8.24 2.83 -2.53
N ALA A 112 -8.34 1.66 -3.16
CA ALA A 112 -7.22 0.73 -3.32
C ALA A 112 -6.09 1.27 -4.21
N LYS A 113 -6.37 2.25 -5.06
CA LYS A 113 -5.43 2.96 -5.92
C LYS A 113 -5.62 4.46 -5.74
N ASN A 114 -5.18 4.95 -4.59
CA ASN A 114 -5.20 6.37 -4.26
C ASN A 114 -4.00 7.07 -4.92
N LYS A 115 -4.22 8.28 -5.44
CA LYS A 115 -3.19 9.07 -6.14
C LYS A 115 -2.83 10.38 -5.43
N GLU A 116 -3.33 10.61 -4.22
CA GLU A 116 -3.01 11.82 -3.43
C GLU A 116 -1.50 11.98 -3.19
N LEU A 117 -0.78 10.87 -3.03
CA LEU A 117 0.68 10.85 -2.89
C LEU A 117 1.41 10.58 -4.23
N GLY A 118 0.73 10.79 -5.35
CA GLY A 118 1.19 10.50 -6.70
C GLY A 118 0.91 9.06 -7.16
N TRP A 119 0.82 8.87 -8.49
CA TRP A 119 0.52 7.58 -9.11
C TRP A 119 1.55 6.50 -8.77
N ARG A 120 2.85 6.88 -8.74
CA ARG A 120 3.96 5.94 -8.49
C ARG A 120 4.11 5.56 -7.02
N SER A 121 3.43 6.24 -6.10
CA SER A 121 3.41 5.89 -4.68
C SER A 121 2.65 4.59 -4.43
N LEU A 122 1.74 4.20 -5.35
CA LEU A 122 0.95 2.97 -5.27
C LEU A 122 0.21 2.84 -3.94
N THR A 123 -0.40 3.93 -3.51
CA THR A 123 -1.00 4.07 -2.18
C THR A 123 -2.42 3.50 -2.12
N ARG A 124 -2.72 2.81 -1.03
CA ARG A 124 -4.08 2.50 -0.58
C ARG A 124 -4.48 3.50 0.49
N LYS A 125 -5.68 4.10 0.36
CA LYS A 125 -6.28 4.94 1.40
C LYS A 125 -7.45 4.20 2.04
N VAL A 126 -7.48 4.20 3.36
CA VAL A 126 -8.61 3.69 4.17
C VAL A 126 -8.97 4.75 5.19
N VAL A 127 -10.25 5.10 5.28
CA VAL A 127 -10.77 6.07 6.25
C VAL A 127 -11.67 5.34 7.23
N PHE A 128 -11.56 5.69 8.51
CA PHE A 128 -12.32 5.12 9.60
C PHE A 128 -13.37 6.11 10.12
N ASP A 129 -14.44 5.60 10.75
CA ASP A 129 -15.53 6.39 11.33
C ASP A 129 -15.08 7.35 12.43
N ASN A 130 -13.96 7.07 13.09
CA ASN A 130 -13.33 7.94 14.09
C ASN A 130 -12.43 9.04 13.48
N GLY A 131 -12.49 9.25 12.16
CA GLY A 131 -11.73 10.27 11.43
C GLY A 131 -10.28 9.92 11.12
N LYS A 132 -9.74 8.82 11.66
CA LYS A 132 -8.37 8.38 11.33
C LYS A 132 -8.27 7.91 9.88
N VAL A 133 -7.06 8.06 9.30
CA VAL A 133 -6.78 7.68 7.92
C VAL A 133 -5.53 6.80 7.86
N TYR A 134 -5.62 5.69 7.16
CA TYR A 134 -4.48 4.83 6.84
C TYR A 134 -4.05 5.05 5.39
N TYR A 135 -2.75 5.25 5.19
CA TYR A 135 -2.10 5.25 3.89
C TYR A 135 -1.10 4.10 3.80
N GLY A 136 -1.50 3.02 3.13
CA GLY A 136 -0.62 1.88 2.84
C GLY A 136 0.18 2.14 1.56
N VAL A 137 1.47 2.47 1.71
CA VAL A 137 2.35 2.85 0.59
C VAL A 137 3.21 1.66 0.16
N LYS A 138 3.17 1.31 -1.15
CA LYS A 138 4.01 0.25 -1.73
C LYS A 138 3.99 -1.03 -0.86
N MET A 139 5.16 -1.52 -0.47
CA MET A 139 5.31 -2.78 0.28
C MET A 139 5.08 -2.63 1.79
N ASP A 140 4.84 -1.42 2.29
CA ASP A 140 4.43 -1.22 3.69
C ASP A 140 2.96 -1.63 3.91
N ASP A 141 2.15 -1.66 2.84
CA ASP A 141 0.80 -2.23 2.88
C ASP A 141 0.83 -3.76 2.92
N ASP A 142 0.36 -4.33 4.03
CA ASP A 142 0.36 -5.78 4.27
C ASP A 142 -0.43 -6.56 3.23
N PHE A 143 -1.59 -6.04 2.82
CA PHE A 143 -2.37 -6.66 1.75
C PHE A 143 -1.61 -6.67 0.42
N ARG A 144 -0.88 -5.60 0.13
CA ARG A 144 -0.08 -5.53 -1.09
C ARG A 144 1.07 -6.53 -1.09
N ARG A 145 1.76 -6.70 0.06
CA ARG A 145 2.81 -7.74 0.17
C ARG A 145 2.25 -9.12 -0.15
N GLY A 146 1.13 -9.49 0.49
CA GLY A 146 0.47 -10.76 0.23
C GLY A 146 -0.04 -10.88 -1.21
N TYR A 147 -0.59 -9.80 -1.80
CA TYR A 147 -0.97 -9.76 -3.20
C TYR A 147 0.17 -10.11 -4.15
N HIS A 148 1.40 -9.65 -3.87
CA HIS A 148 2.57 -9.96 -4.67
C HIS A 148 3.04 -11.41 -4.55
N THR A 149 2.66 -12.14 -3.50
CA THR A 149 2.95 -13.58 -3.38
C THR A 149 2.03 -14.45 -4.23
N ASN A 150 0.97 -13.88 -4.79
CA ASN A 150 -0.11 -14.53 -5.53
C ASN A 150 -1.00 -15.47 -4.69
N VAL A 151 -0.70 -15.73 -3.41
CA VAL A 151 -1.43 -16.69 -2.56
C VAL A 151 -2.91 -16.33 -2.37
N PHE A 152 -3.25 -15.04 -2.46
CA PHE A 152 -4.64 -14.56 -2.37
C PHE A 152 -5.46 -14.82 -3.63
N CYS A 153 -4.78 -15.01 -4.77
CA CYS A 153 -5.43 -15.08 -6.06
C CYS A 153 -6.23 -16.37 -6.22
N ARG A 154 -7.27 -16.27 -7.02
CA ARG A 154 -8.07 -17.42 -7.45
C ARG A 154 -7.18 -18.40 -8.26
N PRO A 155 -7.21 -19.72 -7.99
CA PRO A 155 -6.36 -20.69 -8.70
C PRO A 155 -6.48 -20.64 -10.22
N SER A 156 -7.68 -20.41 -10.77
CA SER A 156 -7.88 -20.27 -12.23
C SER A 156 -7.13 -19.07 -12.84
N CYS A 157 -6.65 -18.11 -12.04
CA CYS A 157 -5.84 -17.00 -12.54
C CYS A 157 -4.41 -17.43 -12.90
N TYR A 158 -3.90 -18.54 -12.35
CA TYR A 158 -2.59 -19.11 -12.68
C TYR A 158 -2.56 -19.75 -14.08
N VAL A 159 -3.71 -20.20 -14.56
CA VAL A 159 -3.90 -20.81 -15.89
C VAL A 159 -4.90 -20.01 -16.73
N CYS A 160 -4.87 -18.69 -16.57
CA CYS A 160 -5.82 -17.80 -17.21
C CYS A 160 -5.76 -17.88 -18.74
N GLN A 161 -6.86 -18.25 -19.38
CA GLN A 161 -7.00 -18.38 -20.83
C GLN A 161 -7.30 -17.05 -21.54
N TYR A 162 -7.52 -15.96 -20.77
CA TYR A 162 -7.92 -14.65 -21.30
C TYR A 162 -6.75 -13.67 -21.35
N LYS A 163 -5.54 -14.20 -21.63
CA LYS A 163 -4.32 -13.43 -21.88
C LYS A 163 -4.00 -13.40 -23.35
N GLY A 164 -3.28 -12.38 -23.78
CA GLY A 164 -2.87 -12.26 -25.18
C GLY A 164 -3.98 -11.75 -26.10
N PHE A 165 -3.90 -12.13 -27.36
CA PHE A 165 -4.75 -11.69 -28.44
C PHE A 165 -5.33 -12.88 -29.21
N PRO A 166 -6.52 -12.73 -29.87
CA PRO A 166 -7.34 -11.51 -29.88
C PRO A 166 -8.00 -11.23 -28.54
N ARG A 167 -8.23 -9.94 -28.25
CA ARG A 167 -8.95 -9.54 -27.05
C ARG A 167 -10.44 -9.79 -27.19
N ILE A 168 -11.09 -10.09 -26.08
CA ILE A 168 -12.55 -10.33 -26.01
C ILE A 168 -13.34 -9.03 -26.08
N ALA A 169 -12.81 -7.96 -25.50
CA ALA A 169 -13.47 -6.67 -25.42
C ALA A 169 -13.26 -5.83 -26.68
N ASP A 170 -14.15 -4.88 -26.92
CA ASP A 170 -14.01 -3.89 -27.99
C ASP A 170 -12.88 -2.89 -27.67
N ILE A 171 -12.73 -2.55 -26.40
CA ILE A 171 -11.68 -1.66 -25.88
C ILE A 171 -11.02 -2.29 -24.66
N THR A 172 -9.69 -2.26 -24.59
CA THR A 172 -8.92 -2.63 -23.39
C THR A 172 -8.27 -1.39 -22.80
N ILE A 173 -8.41 -1.19 -21.48
CA ILE A 173 -7.80 -0.08 -20.77
C ILE A 173 -6.80 -0.59 -19.73
N ALA A 174 -5.76 0.20 -19.44
CA ALA A 174 -4.82 -0.09 -18.34
C ALA A 174 -4.05 1.17 -17.95
N ASP A 175 -3.26 1.05 -16.87
CA ASP A 175 -2.17 2.00 -16.63
C ASP A 175 -1.04 1.78 -17.63
N TYR A 176 -0.47 2.85 -18.16
CA TYR A 176 0.69 2.78 -19.03
C TYR A 176 1.99 2.76 -18.21
N TRP A 177 2.28 1.64 -17.57
CA TRP A 177 3.55 1.48 -16.85
C TRP A 177 4.73 1.53 -17.82
N GLY A 178 5.68 2.41 -17.55
CA GLY A 178 6.85 2.61 -18.41
C GLY A 178 6.69 3.77 -19.40
N ILE A 179 5.62 4.56 -19.32
CA ILE A 179 5.38 5.72 -20.19
C ILE A 179 6.55 6.72 -20.17
N GLU A 180 7.25 6.85 -19.05
CA GLU A 180 8.41 7.74 -18.90
C GLU A 180 9.58 7.39 -19.83
N LYS A 181 9.62 6.17 -20.34
CA LYS A 181 10.61 5.70 -21.33
C LYS A 181 10.18 5.96 -22.76
N VAL A 182 8.90 6.19 -22.97
CA VAL A 182 8.28 6.41 -24.28
C VAL A 182 8.10 7.90 -24.54
N ASP A 183 7.50 8.59 -23.59
CA ASP A 183 7.31 10.04 -23.64
C ASP A 183 7.24 10.62 -22.23
N LYS A 184 8.28 11.39 -21.86
CA LYS A 184 8.37 12.01 -20.55
C LYS A 184 7.30 13.08 -20.30
N ASN A 185 6.78 13.70 -21.35
CA ASN A 185 5.75 14.74 -21.23
C ASN A 185 4.39 14.15 -20.81
N LEU A 186 4.17 12.86 -21.07
CA LEU A 186 2.97 12.15 -20.65
C LEU A 186 3.09 11.56 -19.22
N ASP A 187 4.20 11.77 -18.54
CA ASP A 187 4.44 11.31 -17.17
C ASP A 187 4.48 12.46 -16.17
N ASN A 188 3.34 12.87 -15.69
CA ASN A 188 3.16 13.91 -14.66
C ASN A 188 2.90 13.36 -13.26
N ASN A 189 3.10 12.04 -13.03
CA ASN A 189 2.81 11.32 -11.79
C ASN A 189 1.31 11.33 -11.35
N ILE A 190 0.41 11.77 -12.23
CA ILE A 190 -1.05 11.63 -12.04
C ILE A 190 -1.51 10.28 -12.59
N GLY A 191 -0.76 9.73 -13.52
CA GLY A 191 -0.96 8.44 -14.19
C GLY A 191 -1.53 8.58 -15.59
N THR A 192 -0.88 7.89 -16.52
CA THR A 192 -1.27 7.82 -17.92
C THR A 192 -2.01 6.52 -18.18
N SER A 193 -3.13 6.59 -18.87
CA SER A 193 -3.89 5.42 -19.28
C SER A 193 -3.44 4.94 -20.66
N MET A 194 -3.41 3.64 -20.83
CA MET A 194 -3.29 2.98 -22.14
C MET A 194 -4.68 2.58 -22.62
N ILE A 195 -4.93 2.75 -23.90
CA ILE A 195 -6.15 2.29 -24.58
C ILE A 195 -5.75 1.40 -25.77
N LEU A 196 -6.28 0.19 -25.85
CA LEU A 196 -6.19 -0.67 -27.03
C LEU A 196 -7.57 -0.77 -27.66
N LEU A 197 -7.66 -0.45 -28.93
CA LEU A 197 -8.87 -0.58 -29.74
C LEU A 197 -8.82 -1.95 -30.43
N ASN A 198 -9.71 -2.86 -30.04
CA ASN A 198 -9.63 -4.27 -30.43
C ASN A 198 -10.65 -4.64 -31.50
N SER A 199 -11.60 -3.74 -31.82
CA SER A 199 -12.62 -3.95 -32.81
C SER A 199 -12.99 -2.64 -33.51
N LYS A 200 -13.59 -2.75 -34.72
CA LYS A 200 -14.16 -1.59 -35.44
C LYS A 200 -15.23 -0.84 -34.61
N LYS A 201 -15.93 -1.56 -33.75
CA LYS A 201 -16.87 -0.96 -32.79
C LYS A 201 -16.13 -0.11 -31.76
N GLY A 202 -15.04 -0.63 -31.22
CA GLY A 202 -14.16 0.09 -30.28
C GLY A 202 -13.55 1.35 -30.90
N GLU A 203 -13.07 1.25 -32.15
CA GLU A 203 -12.57 2.40 -32.91
C GLU A 203 -13.64 3.48 -33.05
N LYS A 204 -14.84 3.08 -33.51
CA LYS A 204 -16.00 3.99 -33.69
C LYS A 204 -16.33 4.72 -32.36
N TYR A 205 -16.32 4.02 -31.24
CA TYR A 205 -16.60 4.65 -29.93
C TYR A 205 -15.47 5.58 -29.48
N PHE A 206 -14.21 5.23 -29.77
CA PHE A 206 -13.07 6.11 -29.48
C PHE A 206 -13.15 7.41 -30.29
N GLU A 207 -13.51 7.35 -31.58
CA GLU A 207 -13.70 8.52 -32.43
C GLU A 207 -14.70 9.53 -31.80
N LEU A 208 -15.75 9.06 -31.11
CA LEU A 208 -16.75 9.92 -30.49
C LEU A 208 -16.22 10.72 -29.28
N ILE A 209 -15.10 10.30 -28.69
CA ILE A 209 -14.58 10.88 -27.45
C ILE A 209 -13.17 11.44 -27.58
N LYS A 210 -12.45 11.15 -28.65
CA LYS A 210 -11.01 11.50 -28.81
C LYS A 210 -10.73 12.98 -28.66
N ASP A 211 -11.64 13.86 -29.12
CA ASP A 211 -11.47 15.32 -29.05
C ASP A 211 -11.61 15.86 -27.62
N LYS A 212 -12.10 15.03 -26.67
CA LYS A 212 -12.20 15.34 -25.24
C LYS A 212 -11.04 14.75 -24.43
N LEU A 213 -10.07 14.14 -25.09
CA LEU A 213 -8.94 13.47 -24.48
C LEU A 213 -7.63 14.09 -24.98
N GLU A 214 -6.67 14.18 -24.10
CA GLU A 214 -5.26 14.32 -24.49
C GLU A 214 -4.71 12.91 -24.77
N TRP A 215 -4.36 12.62 -26.01
CA TRP A 215 -3.93 11.30 -26.43
C TRP A 215 -2.84 11.31 -27.48
N LYS A 216 -2.07 10.24 -27.53
CA LYS A 216 -1.00 10.04 -28.50
C LYS A 216 -0.90 8.56 -28.87
N CYS A 217 -0.73 8.26 -30.14
CA CYS A 217 -0.41 6.90 -30.58
C CYS A 217 1.00 6.53 -30.14
N THR A 218 1.16 5.29 -29.64
CA THR A 218 2.45 4.72 -29.29
C THR A 218 2.61 3.33 -29.91
N LYS A 219 3.86 2.86 -30.03
CA LYS A 219 4.11 1.49 -30.52
C LYS A 219 3.61 0.48 -29.49
N PHE A 220 2.94 -0.55 -29.95
CA PHE A 220 2.38 -1.60 -29.10
C PHE A 220 3.46 -2.28 -28.22
N GLU A 221 4.65 -2.53 -28.79
CA GLU A 221 5.75 -3.18 -28.12
C GLU A 221 6.22 -2.41 -26.87
N SER A 222 6.04 -1.10 -26.86
CA SER A 222 6.42 -0.24 -25.72
C SER A 222 5.54 -0.44 -24.48
N VAL A 223 4.35 -1.02 -24.67
CA VAL A 223 3.39 -1.30 -23.57
C VAL A 223 3.76 -2.57 -22.81
N LEU A 224 4.33 -3.56 -23.50
CA LEU A 224 4.52 -4.93 -22.98
C LEU A 224 5.38 -5.02 -21.72
N PRO A 225 6.55 -4.33 -21.63
CA PRO A 225 7.42 -4.46 -20.46
C PRO A 225 6.77 -4.04 -19.14
N GLY A 226 5.90 -3.02 -19.19
CA GLY A 226 5.17 -2.51 -18.03
C GLY A 226 3.87 -3.28 -17.73
N ASN A 227 3.41 -4.10 -18.66
CA ASN A 227 2.08 -4.73 -18.64
C ASN A 227 2.14 -6.24 -18.95
N ILE A 228 3.04 -6.97 -18.32
CA ILE A 228 3.25 -8.42 -18.52
C ILE A 228 1.93 -9.22 -18.41
N ALA A 229 1.03 -8.78 -17.52
CA ALA A 229 -0.28 -9.39 -17.35
C ALA A 229 -1.22 -9.25 -18.57
N LEU A 230 -0.83 -8.52 -19.60
CA LEU A 230 -1.53 -8.49 -20.89
C LEU A 230 -1.40 -9.82 -21.63
N THR A 231 -0.22 -10.44 -21.57
CA THR A 231 0.11 -11.63 -22.38
C THR A 231 0.36 -12.89 -21.54
N LYS A 232 0.69 -12.76 -20.27
CA LYS A 232 1.04 -13.90 -19.40
C LYS A 232 0.16 -13.96 -18.16
N PRO A 233 -0.29 -15.17 -17.75
CA PRO A 233 -0.89 -15.38 -16.43
C PRO A 233 0.10 -15.07 -15.32
N ILE A 234 -0.42 -14.92 -14.10
CA ILE A 234 0.44 -14.85 -12.91
C ILE A 234 1.01 -16.23 -12.60
N GLU A 235 2.21 -16.25 -12.06
CA GLU A 235 2.82 -17.48 -11.56
C GLU A 235 2.02 -18.02 -10.36
N PRO A 236 1.93 -19.36 -10.21
CA PRO A 236 1.40 -19.97 -9.00
C PRO A 236 2.12 -19.46 -7.75
N ALA A 237 1.40 -19.38 -6.64
CA ALA A 237 1.99 -18.99 -5.37
C ALA A 237 3.06 -20.01 -4.94
N LYS A 238 4.22 -19.51 -4.50
CA LYS A 238 5.24 -20.35 -3.85
C LYS A 238 4.88 -20.76 -2.42
N ILE A 239 3.95 -20.01 -1.82
CA ILE A 239 3.36 -20.30 -0.52
C ILE A 239 2.32 -21.40 -0.70
N ASP A 240 2.33 -22.39 0.18
CA ASP A 240 1.26 -23.40 0.21
C ASP A 240 -0.07 -22.72 0.50
N ARG A 241 -0.91 -22.66 -0.54
CA ARG A 241 -2.19 -21.95 -0.49
C ARG A 241 -3.18 -22.62 0.47
N LYS A 242 -3.15 -23.95 0.59
CA LYS A 242 -4.04 -24.68 1.48
C LYS A 242 -3.75 -24.34 2.93
N HIS A 243 -2.50 -24.51 3.35
CA HIS A 243 -2.06 -24.17 4.70
C HIS A 243 -2.23 -22.67 5.02
N PHE A 244 -2.00 -21.79 4.03
CA PHE A 244 -2.26 -20.36 4.21
C PHE A 244 -3.71 -20.08 4.59
N PHE A 245 -4.69 -20.68 3.90
CA PHE A 245 -6.11 -20.46 4.20
C PHE A 245 -6.55 -21.14 5.49
N GLU A 246 -5.98 -22.31 5.84
CA GLU A 246 -6.21 -22.97 7.12
C GLU A 246 -5.74 -22.10 8.31
N ASP A 247 -4.54 -21.50 8.18
CA ASP A 247 -4.03 -20.58 9.21
C ASP A 247 -4.85 -19.29 9.26
N LEU A 248 -5.24 -18.75 8.11
CA LEU A 248 -6.11 -17.59 8.06
C LEU A 248 -7.48 -17.85 8.72
N ASP A 249 -8.00 -19.07 8.64
CA ASP A 249 -9.27 -19.43 9.29
C ASP A 249 -9.14 -19.51 10.80
N LYS A 250 -8.03 -20.04 11.30
CA LYS A 250 -7.74 -20.19 12.72
C LYS A 250 -7.28 -18.92 13.41
N GLY A 251 -6.60 -18.03 12.65
CA GLY A 251 -5.96 -16.83 13.17
C GLY A 251 -6.47 -15.52 12.58
N THR A 252 -5.71 -14.48 12.85
CA THR A 252 -5.92 -13.13 12.31
C THR A 252 -5.16 -12.92 11.01
N PHE A 253 -5.45 -11.81 10.31
CA PHE A 253 -4.65 -11.43 9.14
C PHE A 253 -3.21 -11.09 9.52
N ASP A 254 -3.00 -10.51 10.69
CA ASP A 254 -1.67 -10.14 11.20
C ASP A 254 -0.80 -11.39 11.42
N ASP A 255 -1.37 -12.50 11.92
CA ASP A 255 -0.67 -13.77 12.12
C ASP A 255 -0.14 -14.34 10.80
N VAL A 256 -0.99 -14.36 9.76
CA VAL A 256 -0.55 -14.86 8.44
C VAL A 256 0.42 -13.90 7.76
N VAL A 257 0.34 -12.58 7.99
CA VAL A 257 1.35 -11.61 7.53
C VAL A 257 2.72 -11.96 8.09
N GLN A 258 2.82 -12.14 9.41
CA GLN A 258 4.10 -12.45 10.07
C GLN A 258 4.68 -13.78 9.60
N LYS A 259 3.83 -14.79 9.38
CA LYS A 259 4.27 -16.12 8.98
C LYS A 259 4.69 -16.19 7.50
N TYR A 260 3.90 -15.62 6.59
CA TYR A 260 4.04 -15.89 5.17
C TYR A 260 4.67 -14.76 4.34
N PHE A 261 4.50 -13.51 4.75
CA PHE A 261 5.04 -12.35 4.04
C PHE A 261 5.37 -11.17 4.96
N PRO A 262 6.22 -11.41 5.99
CA PRO A 262 6.62 -10.35 6.90
C PRO A 262 7.28 -9.20 6.15
N LEU A 263 7.22 -8.00 6.70
CA LEU A 263 7.95 -6.85 6.18
C LEU A 263 9.46 -7.10 6.33
N LYS A 264 10.10 -7.44 5.23
CA LYS A 264 11.56 -7.57 5.20
C LYS A 264 12.16 -6.18 5.07
N VAL A 265 12.55 -5.58 6.18
CA VAL A 265 13.34 -4.35 6.18
C VAL A 265 14.73 -4.70 5.64
N LYS A 266 14.90 -4.66 4.32
CA LYS A 266 16.23 -4.72 3.70
C LYS A 266 16.92 -3.37 3.92
N MET A 267 17.53 -3.20 5.08
CA MET A 267 18.47 -2.10 5.24
C MET A 267 19.66 -2.34 4.31
N SER A 268 19.94 -1.38 3.41
CA SER A 268 21.17 -1.39 2.62
C SER A 268 22.37 -1.35 3.57
N PHE A 269 23.53 -1.85 3.13
CA PHE A 269 24.77 -1.77 3.91
C PHE A 269 25.04 -0.31 4.36
N LYS A 270 24.82 0.66 3.46
CA LYS A 270 24.92 2.10 3.74
C LYS A 270 23.94 2.55 4.83
N GLN A 271 22.74 2.02 4.85
CA GLN A 271 21.70 2.33 5.86
C GLN A 271 21.97 1.65 7.19
N LYS A 272 22.48 0.40 7.16
CA LYS A 272 22.99 -0.29 8.37
C LYS A 272 24.15 0.49 8.98
N LEU A 273 25.12 0.90 8.16
CA LEU A 273 26.26 1.70 8.58
C LEU A 273 25.80 3.08 9.12
N LYS A 274 24.87 3.74 8.42
CA LYS A 274 24.28 5.01 8.89
C LYS A 274 23.58 4.84 10.23
N ASN A 275 22.80 3.77 10.44
CA ASN A 275 22.14 3.50 11.71
C ASN A 275 23.12 3.15 12.83
N ILE A 276 24.20 2.44 12.50
CA ILE A 276 25.29 2.18 13.46
C ILE A 276 26.02 3.48 13.82
N LEU A 277 26.28 4.33 12.84
CA LEU A 277 27.04 5.58 13.04
C LEU A 277 26.18 6.72 13.57
N LYS A 278 24.86 6.68 13.41
CA LYS A 278 23.93 7.73 13.83
C LYS A 278 24.05 8.08 15.31
N PRO A 279 24.05 7.12 16.26
CA PRO A 279 24.26 7.40 17.68
C PRO A 279 25.62 8.07 17.94
N TYR A 280 26.69 7.61 17.27
CA TYR A 280 28.03 8.19 17.39
C TYR A 280 28.11 9.60 16.80
N TYR A 281 27.39 9.86 15.71
CA TYR A 281 27.28 11.20 15.12
C TYR A 281 26.54 12.16 16.06
N HIS A 282 25.40 11.72 16.64
CA HIS A 282 24.68 12.50 17.67
C HIS A 282 25.54 12.70 18.90
N LEU A 283 26.23 11.66 19.39
CA LEU A 283 27.19 11.78 20.48
C LEU A 283 28.25 12.87 20.19
N TYR A 284 28.81 12.85 18.99
CA TYR A 284 29.75 13.84 18.51
C TYR A 284 29.15 15.24 18.46
N GLN A 285 27.93 15.40 17.96
CA GLN A 285 27.25 16.71 17.90
C GLN A 285 27.05 17.31 19.29
N TYR A 286 26.73 16.50 20.29
CA TYR A 286 26.48 16.97 21.65
C TYR A 286 27.73 17.01 22.54
N LEU A 287 28.63 16.06 22.39
CA LEU A 287 29.82 15.92 23.28
C LEU A 287 31.11 16.44 22.66
N GLY A 288 31.14 16.65 21.34
CA GLY A 288 32.35 17.05 20.61
C GLY A 288 33.49 16.04 20.77
N PHE A 289 34.72 16.50 20.81
CA PHE A 289 35.93 15.67 20.98
C PHE A 289 36.37 15.50 22.47
N SER A 290 35.45 15.65 23.40
CA SER A 290 35.82 15.58 24.84
C SER A 290 35.80 14.14 25.35
N LEU A 291 36.97 13.56 25.59
CA LEU A 291 37.13 12.24 26.20
C LEU A 291 36.35 12.12 27.51
N LYS A 292 36.34 13.17 28.34
CA LYS A 292 35.64 13.22 29.63
C LYS A 292 34.12 13.08 29.44
N SER A 293 33.56 13.71 28.38
CA SER A 293 32.13 13.58 28.03
C SER A 293 31.76 12.14 27.68
N TYR A 294 32.60 11.45 26.87
CA TYR A 294 32.39 10.06 26.54
C TYR A 294 32.48 9.15 27.76
N ILE A 295 33.47 9.35 28.63
CA ILE A 295 33.57 8.59 29.89
C ILE A 295 32.31 8.78 30.72
N ASN A 296 31.84 10.01 30.88
CA ASN A 296 30.63 10.32 31.63
C ASN A 296 29.39 9.69 31.01
N PHE A 297 29.29 9.78 29.69
CA PHE A 297 28.20 9.15 28.92
C PHE A 297 28.13 7.64 29.17
N PHE A 298 29.27 6.92 29.07
CA PHE A 298 29.30 5.49 29.30
C PHE A 298 29.03 5.13 30.76
N LYS A 299 29.61 5.87 31.73
CA LYS A 299 29.35 5.65 33.12
C LYS A 299 27.89 5.80 33.51
N LEU A 300 27.15 6.71 32.86
CA LEU A 300 25.76 6.96 33.19
C LEU A 300 24.80 5.97 32.48
N ASN A 301 24.95 5.79 31.19
CA ASN A 301 24.00 4.98 30.41
C ASN A 301 24.22 3.48 30.59
N TYR A 302 25.39 3.02 31.03
CA TYR A 302 25.72 1.59 31.16
C TYR A 302 25.96 1.13 32.58
N ARG A 303 25.53 1.90 33.60
CA ARG A 303 25.53 1.42 34.97
C ARG A 303 24.42 0.39 35.22
N ASN A 304 24.60 -0.50 36.20
CA ASN A 304 23.74 -1.65 36.47
C ASN A 304 22.24 -1.33 36.67
N ASN A 305 21.90 -0.18 37.20
CA ASN A 305 20.53 0.24 37.48
C ASN A 305 20.06 1.37 36.54
N THR A 306 20.59 1.44 35.30
CA THR A 306 20.13 2.36 34.28
C THR A 306 19.48 1.58 33.14
N GLU A 307 18.20 1.87 32.86
CA GLU A 307 17.45 1.37 31.69
C GLU A 307 17.61 2.38 30.57
N SER A 308 18.49 2.08 29.63
CA SER A 308 18.73 2.89 28.43
C SER A 308 18.65 2.01 27.18
N ASP A 309 18.23 2.57 26.03
CA ASP A 309 18.19 1.86 24.76
C ASP A 309 18.78 2.70 23.63
N TRP A 310 19.93 2.27 23.16
CA TRP A 310 20.61 2.88 22.02
C TRP A 310 19.82 2.83 20.69
N LYS A 311 19.00 1.82 20.52
CA LYS A 311 18.26 1.63 19.26
C LYS A 311 17.12 2.61 19.11
N SER A 312 16.47 2.95 20.21
CA SER A 312 15.40 3.94 20.28
C SER A 312 15.88 5.34 20.67
N GLU A 313 17.20 5.53 20.81
CA GLU A 313 17.83 6.78 21.24
C GLU A 313 17.43 7.21 22.68
N ASN A 314 16.89 6.32 23.49
CA ASN A 314 16.55 6.56 24.89
C ASN A 314 17.82 6.54 25.74
N ILE A 315 18.60 7.62 25.64
CA ILE A 315 19.92 7.79 26.26
C ILE A 315 20.09 9.20 26.83
N ILE A 316 20.98 9.34 27.83
CA ILE A 316 21.33 10.63 28.35
C ILE A 316 22.68 11.09 27.75
N TYR A 317 22.67 12.21 27.07
CA TYR A 317 23.90 12.92 26.67
C TYR A 317 24.41 13.79 27.82
N THR A 318 25.72 13.82 28.01
CA THR A 318 26.33 14.52 29.13
C THR A 318 27.39 15.52 28.67
N MET A 319 27.42 16.70 29.29
CA MET A 319 28.43 17.71 29.02
C MET A 319 29.75 17.42 29.76
N PRO A 320 30.91 17.94 29.29
CA PRO A 320 32.22 17.70 29.94
C PRO A 320 32.32 18.16 31.39
N SER A 321 31.54 19.17 31.76
CA SER A 321 31.48 19.75 33.10
C SER A 321 30.57 19.00 34.09
N THR A 322 29.84 17.97 33.58
CA THR A 322 28.90 17.21 34.40
C THR A 322 29.63 16.24 35.32
N THR A 323 29.20 16.19 36.57
CA THR A 323 29.64 15.21 37.58
C THR A 323 28.46 14.40 38.08
N PHE A 324 28.72 13.19 38.58
CA PHE A 324 27.69 12.28 39.04
C PHE A 324 28.05 11.78 40.44
N ASP A 325 27.10 11.95 41.36
CA ASP A 325 27.12 11.38 42.71
C ASP A 325 25.85 10.54 42.86
N ILE A 326 25.87 9.31 42.31
CA ILE A 326 24.71 8.46 42.23
C ILE A 326 24.92 7.20 43.04
N HIS A 327 24.08 7.01 44.07
CA HIS A 327 24.13 5.80 44.86
C HIS A 327 23.96 4.54 44.02
N PRO A 328 24.68 3.43 44.25
CA PRO A 328 24.59 2.21 43.42
C PRO A 328 23.16 1.64 43.29
N SER A 329 22.34 1.77 44.34
CA SER A 329 20.94 1.29 44.32
C SER A 329 19.95 2.24 43.66
N ALA A 330 20.34 3.46 43.30
CA ALA A 330 19.46 4.40 42.62
C ALA A 330 19.19 3.94 41.19
N LYS A 331 17.94 4.07 40.73
CA LYS A 331 17.48 3.63 39.40
C LYS A 331 17.30 4.82 38.46
N ILE A 332 17.72 4.67 37.22
CA ILE A 332 17.48 5.63 36.14
C ILE A 332 16.74 4.93 35.02
N ILE A 333 15.59 5.48 34.57
CA ILE A 333 14.77 4.97 33.48
C ILE A 333 14.70 6.06 32.41
N ILE A 334 15.12 5.74 31.19
CA ILE A 334 15.22 6.71 30.11
C ILE A 334 14.22 6.31 29.03
N LYS A 335 13.17 7.09 28.81
CA LYS A 335 12.10 6.90 27.83
C LYS A 335 12.21 7.86 26.64
N ALA A 336 13.12 8.84 26.71
CA ALA A 336 13.37 9.80 25.64
C ALA A 336 14.84 10.27 25.67
N PRO A 337 15.39 10.77 24.55
CA PRO A 337 16.72 11.34 24.51
C PRO A 337 16.80 12.60 25.39
N PHE A 338 17.80 12.68 26.24
CA PHE A 338 17.95 13.77 27.19
C PHE A 338 19.38 14.31 27.25
N LEU A 339 19.54 15.63 27.15
CA LEU A 339 20.84 16.30 27.27
C LEU A 339 20.99 16.92 28.67
N TYR A 340 21.83 16.32 29.50
CA TYR A 340 22.08 16.79 30.86
C TYR A 340 23.27 17.74 30.91
N GLY A 341 23.09 18.88 31.57
CA GLY A 341 24.10 19.92 31.71
C GLY A 341 24.21 20.84 30.52
N ASN A 342 23.13 20.94 29.69
CA ASN A 342 23.07 21.90 28.58
C ASN A 342 23.16 23.35 29.12
N ASN A 343 23.99 24.16 28.46
CA ASN A 343 24.09 25.58 28.77
C ASN A 343 23.43 26.39 27.65
N PRO A 344 22.40 27.21 27.98
CA PRO A 344 21.72 28.04 26.99
C PRO A 344 22.62 29.14 26.38
N VAL A 345 23.76 29.42 27.00
CA VAL A 345 24.69 30.45 26.49
C VAL A 345 25.91 29.79 25.87
N LYS A 346 26.07 29.95 24.56
CA LYS A 346 27.20 29.41 23.79
C LYS A 346 28.53 29.93 24.34
N GLY A 347 29.39 29.02 24.81
CA GLY A 347 30.72 29.34 25.36
C GLY A 347 30.80 29.38 26.89
N MET A 348 29.72 29.39 27.63
CA MET A 348 29.73 29.22 29.10
C MET A 348 29.78 27.75 29.50
N ARG A 349 30.67 27.38 30.37
CA ARG A 349 30.75 26.05 31.02
C ARG A 349 30.28 26.18 32.45
N MET A 350 29.03 25.78 32.72
CA MET A 350 28.57 25.70 34.11
C MET A 350 28.73 24.26 34.63
N PRO A 351 29.37 24.03 35.75
CA PRO A 351 29.43 22.70 36.35
C PRO A 351 28.02 22.28 36.79
N THR A 352 27.62 21.10 36.38
CA THR A 352 26.37 20.48 36.82
C THR A 352 26.66 19.17 37.54
N CYS A 353 25.90 18.88 38.58
CA CYS A 353 26.03 17.64 39.33
C CYS A 353 24.67 16.94 39.40
N LEU A 354 24.60 15.67 38.96
CA LEU A 354 23.47 14.82 39.23
C LEU A 354 23.75 14.01 40.47
N ARG A 355 23.02 14.30 41.58
CA ARG A 355 23.09 13.56 42.82
C ARG A 355 21.82 12.73 43.01
N MET A 356 21.98 11.46 43.35
CA MET A 356 20.87 10.55 43.65
C MET A 356 21.22 9.70 44.86
N GLU A 357 20.32 9.68 45.83
CA GLU A 357 20.49 8.92 47.09
C GLU A 357 19.98 7.47 46.92
N ALA A 358 20.25 6.66 47.96
CA ALA A 358 19.85 5.26 47.99
C ALA A 358 18.33 5.11 47.80
N GLY A 359 17.92 4.17 46.93
CA GLY A 359 16.52 3.83 46.67
C GLY A 359 15.73 4.84 45.81
N THR A 360 16.37 5.93 45.34
CA THR A 360 15.69 6.91 44.48
C THR A 360 15.59 6.42 43.03
N THR A 361 14.55 6.89 42.33
CA THR A 361 14.36 6.64 40.89
C THR A 361 14.21 7.96 40.13
N LEU A 362 14.96 8.11 39.05
CA LEU A 362 14.82 9.19 38.08
C LEU A 362 14.23 8.59 36.81
N GLU A 363 13.07 9.07 36.39
CA GLU A 363 12.45 8.68 35.11
C GLU A 363 12.37 9.89 34.18
N ILE A 364 12.86 9.71 32.94
CA ILE A 364 12.95 10.76 31.92
C ILE A 364 12.01 10.41 30.80
N HIS A 365 11.01 11.23 30.59
CA HIS A 365 10.02 11.14 29.53
C HIS A 365 10.22 12.26 28.51
N ASP A 366 9.65 12.07 27.31
CA ASP A 366 9.56 13.12 26.31
C ASP A 366 8.66 14.25 26.85
N VAL A 367 9.13 15.47 26.77
CA VAL A 367 8.36 16.66 27.15
C VAL A 367 7.78 17.23 25.85
N HIS A 368 6.47 17.08 25.68
CA HIS A 368 5.72 17.70 24.58
C HIS A 368 5.60 19.21 24.73
#